data_54b93c01d11c96639512983d1c92066e
#
_entry.id   54b93c01d11c96639512983d1c92066e
#
_cell.length_a   1.000
_cell.length_b   1.000
_cell.length_c   1.000
_cell.angle_alpha   90.00
_cell.angle_beta   90.00
_cell.angle_gamma   90.00
#
_symmetry.space_group_name_H-M   'P 1'
#
loop_
_entity.id
_entity.type
_entity.pdbx_description
1 polymer ?
#
loop_
_entity_poly.entity_id
_entity_poly.type
_entity_poly.pdbx_seq_one_letter_code
_entity_poly.pdbx_strand_id
1 'polypeptide(L)'
;VVLYHENRPKFAEVVSRALDRYSRQLEKRQQEAKKRSFEQYEWEVPEDRTYTEENHVIKDKMEDHALLPFIELRTASTPEQEFALFLESHSDSIDWWYKNGDSGREHYAVAYTNSQGDKSLFYVDFVIKMNNGQVFLFDTKTENSDPDAPQKHNALLDYMQNEENSPKHLQGGIIIHDINHSGNWLYSPLPIDNTYDTRGWDAFFPDMYK
;
A
#
# COMPACT_ATOMS: atom_id res chain seq x y z
N VAL A 1 25.97 14.05 -51.17
CA VAL A 1 25.17 15.26 -50.82
C VAL A 1 24.88 15.33 -49.33
N VAL A 2 24.50 14.22 -48.68
CA VAL A 2 24.17 14.20 -47.25
C VAL A 2 25.38 14.44 -46.36
N LEU A 3 26.58 14.06 -46.81
CA LEU A 3 27.82 14.19 -46.05
C LEU A 3 28.55 15.53 -46.27
N TYR A 4 27.96 16.45 -47.04
CA TYR A 4 28.53 17.76 -47.26
C TYR A 4 28.60 18.56 -45.96
N HIS A 5 29.73 19.18 -45.67
CA HIS A 5 30.03 19.84 -44.40
C HIS A 5 28.96 20.82 -43.96
N GLU A 6 28.36 21.57 -44.85
CA GLU A 6 27.28 22.54 -44.59
C GLU A 6 25.96 21.88 -44.21
N ASN A 7 25.73 20.60 -44.52
CA ASN A 7 24.51 19.87 -44.20
C ASN A 7 24.58 19.15 -42.85
N ARG A 8 25.73 19.06 -42.21
CA ARG A 8 25.91 18.39 -40.92
C ARG A 8 25.03 18.97 -39.80
N PRO A 9 24.97 20.31 -39.62
CA PRO A 9 24.11 20.89 -38.59
C PRO A 9 22.63 20.59 -38.84
N LYS A 10 22.20 20.68 -40.09
CA LYS A 10 20.80 20.38 -40.48
C LYS A 10 20.44 18.91 -40.23
N PHE A 11 21.38 18.02 -40.54
CA PHE A 11 21.22 16.58 -40.28
C PHE A 11 21.15 16.29 -38.77
N ALA A 12 22.06 16.89 -37.99
CA ALA A 12 22.03 16.76 -36.51
C ALA A 12 20.75 17.24 -35.92
N GLU A 13 20.20 18.37 -36.38
CA GLU A 13 18.91 18.92 -35.96
C GLU A 13 17.74 17.98 -36.28
N VAL A 14 17.70 17.39 -37.48
CA VAL A 14 16.66 16.43 -37.88
C VAL A 14 16.72 15.18 -37.02
N VAL A 15 17.94 14.66 -36.76
CA VAL A 15 18.14 13.49 -35.90
C VAL A 15 17.70 13.79 -34.46
N SER A 16 18.10 14.95 -33.90
CA SER A 16 17.68 15.36 -32.55
C SER A 16 16.14 15.44 -32.44
N ARG A 17 15.49 16.11 -33.39
CA ARG A 17 14.02 16.18 -33.41
C ARG A 17 13.35 14.81 -33.54
N ALA A 18 13.94 13.89 -34.29
CA ALA A 18 13.41 12.54 -34.44
C ALA A 18 13.55 11.75 -33.13
N LEU A 19 14.68 11.88 -32.42
CA LEU A 19 14.92 11.28 -31.13
C LEU A 19 13.97 11.83 -30.06
N ASP A 20 13.78 13.14 -30.01
CA ASP A 20 12.83 13.80 -29.10
C ASP A 20 11.38 13.30 -29.30
N ARG A 21 10.97 13.16 -30.56
CA ARG A 21 9.64 12.62 -30.88
C ARG A 21 9.52 11.15 -30.46
N TYR A 22 10.54 10.36 -30.70
CA TYR A 22 10.56 8.95 -30.32
C TYR A 22 10.52 8.78 -28.79
N SER A 23 11.32 9.55 -28.07
CA SER A 23 11.31 9.53 -26.60
C SER A 23 9.94 9.87 -26.03
N ARG A 24 9.31 10.94 -26.51
CA ARG A 24 7.95 11.31 -26.09
C ARG A 24 6.89 10.23 -26.41
N GLN A 25 7.02 9.57 -27.56
CA GLN A 25 6.13 8.47 -27.92
C GLN A 25 6.36 7.24 -27.03
N LEU A 26 7.60 6.97 -26.67
CA LEU A 26 7.94 5.88 -25.78
C LEU A 26 7.40 6.13 -24.38
N GLU A 27 7.61 7.32 -23.84
CA GLU A 27 7.08 7.75 -22.55
C GLU A 27 5.54 7.62 -22.51
N LYS A 28 4.85 8.13 -23.55
CA LYS A 28 3.39 8.02 -23.67
C LYS A 28 2.94 6.55 -23.67
N ARG A 29 3.60 5.68 -24.44
CA ARG A 29 3.29 4.24 -24.47
C ARG A 29 3.55 3.57 -23.12
N GLN A 30 4.61 3.94 -22.43
CA GLN A 30 4.91 3.43 -21.09
C GLN A 30 3.85 3.88 -20.07
N GLN A 31 3.42 5.14 -20.13
CA GLN A 31 2.35 5.64 -19.27
C GLN A 31 1.01 4.94 -19.56
N GLU A 32 0.65 4.75 -20.85
CA GLU A 32 -0.56 4.03 -21.22
C GLU A 32 -0.50 2.54 -20.80
N ALA A 33 0.67 1.90 -20.91
CA ALA A 33 0.86 0.52 -20.46
C ALA A 33 0.76 0.40 -18.93
N LYS A 34 1.37 1.33 -18.20
CA LYS A 34 1.23 1.42 -16.73
C LYS A 34 -0.24 1.62 -16.35
N LYS A 35 -0.92 2.59 -16.98
CA LYS A 35 -2.34 2.84 -16.70
C LYS A 35 -3.19 1.59 -16.87
N ARG A 36 -3.02 0.83 -17.96
CA ARG A 36 -3.74 -0.43 -18.19
C ARG A 36 -3.40 -1.49 -17.15
N SER A 37 -2.15 -1.58 -16.70
CA SER A 37 -1.75 -2.53 -15.65
C SER A 37 -2.41 -2.22 -14.31
N PHE A 38 -2.66 -0.93 -13.99
CA PHE A 38 -3.38 -0.54 -12.79
C PHE A 38 -4.89 -0.78 -12.87
N GLU A 39 -5.49 -0.57 -14.04
CA GLU A 39 -6.93 -0.82 -14.26
C GLU A 39 -7.27 -2.31 -14.27
N GLN A 40 -6.30 -3.20 -14.47
CA GLN A 40 -6.46 -4.66 -14.53
C GLN A 40 -5.81 -5.37 -13.33
N TYR A 41 -5.49 -4.62 -12.27
CA TYR A 41 -4.91 -5.23 -11.08
C TYR A 41 -6.00 -5.98 -10.31
N GLU A 42 -5.85 -7.30 -10.25
CA GLU A 42 -6.67 -8.19 -9.46
C GLU A 42 -5.77 -8.85 -8.40
N TRP A 43 -6.20 -8.81 -7.15
CA TRP A 43 -5.53 -9.49 -6.06
C TRP A 43 -5.99 -10.94 -5.99
N GLU A 44 -5.02 -11.83 -6.06
CA GLU A 44 -5.25 -13.27 -5.90
C GLU A 44 -4.41 -13.77 -4.72
N VAL A 45 -5.07 -14.20 -3.65
CA VAL A 45 -4.38 -14.87 -2.55
C VAL A 45 -3.86 -16.21 -3.07
N PRO A 46 -2.54 -16.47 -3.04
CA PRO A 46 -1.98 -17.71 -3.56
C PRO A 46 -2.45 -18.92 -2.74
N GLU A 47 -2.72 -20.02 -3.42
CA GLU A 47 -3.09 -21.30 -2.76
C GLU A 47 -1.93 -21.87 -1.94
N ASP A 48 -0.70 -21.65 -2.40
CA ASP A 48 0.52 -22.18 -1.78
C ASP A 48 1.52 -21.05 -1.48
N ARG A 49 2.08 -21.06 -0.29
CA ARG A 49 3.23 -20.22 0.09
C ARG A 49 4.34 -21.05 0.69
N THR A 50 5.57 -20.72 0.37
CA THR A 50 6.76 -21.43 0.86
C THR A 50 7.31 -20.72 2.10
N TYR A 51 7.40 -21.45 3.21
CA TYR A 51 8.10 -21.00 4.40
C TYR A 51 9.61 -20.99 4.18
N THR A 52 10.26 -19.91 4.61
CA THR A 52 11.72 -19.80 4.70
C THR A 52 12.08 -19.23 6.07
N GLU A 53 13.02 -19.87 6.78
CA GLU A 53 13.46 -19.37 8.10
C GLU A 53 14.09 -17.97 8.06
N GLU A 54 14.56 -17.55 6.87
CA GLU A 54 15.21 -16.26 6.67
C GLU A 54 14.20 -15.10 6.74
N ASN A 55 13.02 -15.28 6.17
CA ASN A 55 12.05 -14.20 5.99
C ASN A 55 10.83 -14.33 6.91
N HIS A 56 10.50 -15.53 7.35
CA HIS A 56 9.25 -15.81 8.06
C HIS A 56 9.46 -16.08 9.53
N VAL A 57 8.44 -15.80 10.30
CA VAL A 57 8.34 -16.15 11.72
C VAL A 57 7.09 -16.98 11.90
N ILE A 58 7.26 -18.19 12.48
CA ILE A 58 6.17 -18.95 13.08
C ILE A 58 6.17 -18.56 14.56
N LYS A 59 5.06 -18.04 15.05
CA LYS A 59 4.87 -17.80 16.48
C LYS A 59 3.67 -18.60 16.93
N ASP A 60 3.84 -19.38 18.00
CA ASP A 60 2.80 -20.25 18.58
C ASP A 60 1.48 -19.54 18.94
N LYS A 61 1.51 -18.19 19.03
CA LYS A 61 0.34 -17.37 19.35
C LYS A 61 -0.30 -16.69 18.14
N MET A 62 0.30 -16.76 16.96
CA MET A 62 -0.21 -16.12 15.73
C MET A 62 -0.94 -17.09 14.80
N GLU A 63 -0.88 -18.39 15.10
CA GLU A 63 -1.46 -19.42 14.25
C GLU A 63 -2.99 -19.41 14.25
N ASP A 64 -3.63 -18.93 15.33
CA ASP A 64 -5.08 -19.01 15.48
C ASP A 64 -5.86 -17.96 14.68
N HIS A 65 -5.26 -16.81 14.41
CA HIS A 65 -5.97 -15.67 13.79
C HIS A 65 -5.27 -15.13 12.53
N ALA A 66 -3.99 -15.41 12.34
CA ALA A 66 -3.34 -15.12 11.07
C ALA A 66 -3.92 -16.00 9.95
N LEU A 67 -4.28 -15.41 8.83
CA LEU A 67 -4.81 -16.15 7.67
C LEU A 67 -3.81 -17.20 7.15
N LEU A 68 -2.52 -16.95 7.34
CA LEU A 68 -1.44 -17.84 6.96
C LEU A 68 -0.70 -18.37 8.20
N PRO A 69 -0.21 -19.63 8.19
CA PRO A 69 0.48 -20.24 9.33
C PRO A 69 1.87 -19.66 9.60
N PHE A 70 2.35 -18.75 8.77
CA PHE A 70 3.61 -18.04 8.96
C PHE A 70 3.54 -16.64 8.31
N ILE A 71 4.34 -15.71 8.81
CA ILE A 71 4.25 -14.30 8.48
C ILE A 71 5.65 -13.79 8.15
N GLU A 72 5.77 -12.97 7.12
CA GLU A 72 6.99 -12.23 6.78
C GLU A 72 7.22 -11.08 7.77
N LEU A 73 7.68 -11.40 8.99
CA LEU A 73 7.94 -10.40 10.03
C LEU A 73 9.42 -10.07 10.21
N ARG A 74 10.34 -10.88 9.71
CA ARG A 74 11.79 -10.63 9.92
C ARG A 74 12.29 -9.43 9.14
N THR A 75 11.68 -9.17 7.97
CA THR A 75 11.95 -8.01 7.11
C THR A 75 10.99 -6.85 7.38
N ALA A 76 9.96 -7.08 8.18
CA ALA A 76 8.96 -6.08 8.52
C ALA A 76 9.57 -4.96 9.39
N SER A 77 9.06 -3.75 9.20
CA SER A 77 9.43 -2.60 10.02
C SER A 77 8.99 -2.77 11.49
N THR A 78 9.59 -1.99 12.40
CA THR A 78 9.19 -2.02 13.81
C THR A 78 7.69 -1.77 14.01
N PRO A 79 7.06 -0.75 13.38
CA PRO A 79 5.60 -0.55 13.48
C PRO A 79 4.80 -1.76 13.04
N GLU A 80 5.18 -2.43 11.95
CA GLU A 80 4.47 -3.63 11.48
C GLU A 80 4.56 -4.78 12.49
N GLN A 81 5.73 -4.99 13.07
CA GLN A 81 5.93 -6.03 14.10
C GLN A 81 5.11 -5.73 15.36
N GLU A 82 5.10 -4.48 15.82
CA GLU A 82 4.33 -4.05 16.98
C GLU A 82 2.82 -4.16 16.73
N PHE A 83 2.37 -3.80 15.51
CA PHE A 83 0.97 -3.91 15.15
C PHE A 83 0.50 -5.36 15.06
N ALA A 84 1.31 -6.27 14.53
CA ALA A 84 1.00 -7.69 14.54
C ALA A 84 0.82 -8.22 15.96
N LEU A 85 1.70 -7.83 16.89
CA LEU A 85 1.57 -8.21 18.31
C LEU A 85 0.33 -7.60 18.98
N PHE A 86 -0.01 -6.37 18.60
CA PHE A 86 -1.25 -5.73 19.06
C PHE A 86 -2.49 -6.50 18.58
N LEU A 87 -2.55 -6.92 17.31
CA LEU A 87 -3.65 -7.72 16.78
C LEU A 87 -3.79 -9.05 17.54
N GLU A 88 -2.69 -9.75 17.79
CA GLU A 88 -2.70 -10.99 18.57
C GLU A 88 -3.18 -10.80 20.02
N SER A 89 -2.87 -9.65 20.63
CA SER A 89 -3.37 -9.35 21.99
C SER A 89 -4.88 -9.10 22.05
N HIS A 90 -5.53 -8.92 20.88
CA HIS A 90 -6.98 -8.68 20.74
C HIS A 90 -7.66 -9.80 19.91
N SER A 91 -7.06 -10.97 19.88
CA SER A 91 -7.55 -12.10 19.07
C SER A 91 -9.02 -12.45 19.30
N ASP A 92 -9.54 -12.28 20.51
CA ASP A 92 -10.97 -12.50 20.83
C ASP A 92 -11.96 -11.67 20.00
N SER A 93 -11.50 -10.59 19.35
CA SER A 93 -12.30 -9.66 18.56
C SER A 93 -12.09 -9.82 17.06
N ILE A 94 -11.09 -10.58 16.66
CA ILE A 94 -10.62 -10.73 15.29
C ILE A 94 -10.98 -12.13 14.77
N ASP A 95 -11.66 -12.18 13.61
CA ASP A 95 -11.91 -13.47 12.92
C ASP A 95 -10.62 -13.98 12.27
N TRP A 96 -9.96 -13.11 11.50
CA TRP A 96 -8.63 -13.36 10.95
C TRP A 96 -7.93 -12.06 10.55
N TRP A 97 -6.62 -12.11 10.42
CA TRP A 97 -5.81 -11.06 9.83
C TRP A 97 -4.76 -11.61 8.87
N TYR A 98 -4.36 -10.80 7.91
CA TYR A 98 -3.40 -11.12 6.88
C TYR A 98 -2.33 -10.04 6.83
N LYS A 99 -1.05 -10.42 7.01
CA LYS A 99 0.09 -9.55 6.71
C LYS A 99 0.35 -9.62 5.22
N ASN A 100 0.18 -8.52 4.56
CA ASN A 100 0.41 -8.37 3.14
C ASN A 100 1.90 -8.19 2.85
N GLY A 101 2.33 -8.46 1.61
CA GLY A 101 3.70 -8.18 1.16
C GLY A 101 3.79 -6.88 0.35
N ASP A 102 5.02 -6.54 -0.04
CA ASP A 102 5.36 -5.23 -0.60
C ASP A 102 5.33 -5.18 -2.14
N SER A 103 5.15 -6.30 -2.81
CA SER A 103 5.22 -6.39 -4.26
C SER A 103 4.56 -7.64 -4.80
N GLY A 104 4.26 -7.66 -6.11
CA GLY A 104 3.70 -8.82 -6.79
C GLY A 104 2.17 -8.81 -6.84
N ARG A 105 1.59 -9.66 -7.69
CA ARG A 105 0.12 -9.76 -7.86
C ARG A 105 -0.55 -10.57 -6.76
N GLU A 106 0.23 -11.37 -6.05
CA GLU A 106 -0.19 -12.15 -4.89
C GLU A 106 -0.46 -11.30 -3.65
N HIS A 107 -0.21 -9.99 -3.73
CA HIS A 107 -0.42 -9.06 -2.65
C HIS A 107 -1.44 -8.00 -3.01
N TYR A 108 -2.25 -7.62 -2.02
CA TYR A 108 -3.27 -6.61 -2.19
C TYR A 108 -2.64 -5.22 -2.36
N ALA A 109 -3.01 -4.52 -3.42
CA ALA A 109 -2.50 -3.19 -3.70
C ALA A 109 -3.60 -2.23 -4.17
N VAL A 110 -3.38 -0.95 -3.90
CA VAL A 110 -4.23 0.16 -4.32
C VAL A 110 -3.44 1.10 -5.21
N ALA A 111 -4.04 1.51 -6.32
CA ALA A 111 -3.45 2.50 -7.21
C ALA A 111 -3.55 3.91 -6.59
N TYR A 112 -2.46 4.67 -6.59
CA TYR A 112 -2.43 6.04 -6.13
C TYR A 112 -1.63 6.94 -7.08
N THR A 113 -1.74 8.25 -6.90
CA THR A 113 -0.89 9.23 -7.59
C THR A 113 0.06 9.82 -6.56
N ASN A 114 1.37 9.66 -6.76
CA ASN A 114 2.38 10.16 -5.83
C ASN A 114 2.48 11.70 -5.86
N SER A 115 3.30 12.26 -4.98
CA SER A 115 3.55 13.70 -4.88
C SER A 115 4.15 14.33 -6.15
N GLN A 116 4.70 13.53 -7.06
CA GLN A 116 5.25 13.97 -8.35
C GLN A 116 4.25 13.87 -9.50
N GLY A 117 3.03 13.38 -9.24
CA GLY A 117 1.99 13.18 -10.23
C GLY A 117 2.05 11.86 -11.00
N ASP A 118 2.95 10.95 -10.62
CA ASP A 118 3.06 9.64 -11.23
C ASP A 118 2.10 8.63 -10.59
N LYS A 119 1.50 7.78 -11.42
CA LYS A 119 0.70 6.65 -10.92
C LYS A 119 1.59 5.51 -10.44
N SER A 120 1.27 4.98 -9.26
CA SER A 120 1.98 3.87 -8.64
C SER A 120 0.99 2.94 -7.92
N LEU A 121 1.46 1.75 -7.55
CA LEU A 121 0.75 0.87 -6.63
C LEU A 121 1.34 1.02 -5.24
N PHE A 122 0.51 1.01 -4.20
CA PHE A 122 0.98 0.80 -2.87
C PHE A 122 0.27 -0.42 -2.26
N TYR A 123 0.99 -1.13 -1.44
CA TYR A 123 0.56 -2.36 -0.80
C TYR A 123 0.26 -2.04 0.66
N VAL A 124 -0.99 -2.21 1.08
CA VAL A 124 -1.34 -2.05 2.50
C VAL A 124 -0.66 -3.14 3.32
N ASP A 125 -0.25 -2.84 4.54
CA ASP A 125 0.47 -3.81 5.37
C ASP A 125 -0.43 -4.91 5.91
N PHE A 126 -1.68 -4.58 6.29
CA PHE A 126 -2.59 -5.49 6.96
C PHE A 126 -3.99 -5.46 6.39
N VAL A 127 -4.59 -6.64 6.25
CA VAL A 127 -6.03 -6.84 6.03
C VAL A 127 -6.56 -7.58 7.26
N ILE A 128 -7.59 -7.02 7.92
CA ILE A 128 -8.09 -7.54 9.18
C ILE A 128 -9.60 -7.70 9.07
N LYS A 129 -10.12 -8.89 9.38
CA LYS A 129 -11.56 -9.14 9.49
C LYS A 129 -11.92 -9.29 10.94
N MET A 130 -12.88 -8.49 11.37
CA MET A 130 -13.42 -8.51 12.73
C MET A 130 -14.56 -9.53 12.84
N ASN A 131 -14.86 -9.97 14.06
CA ASN A 131 -15.94 -10.95 14.32
C ASN A 131 -17.32 -10.46 13.88
N ASN A 132 -17.57 -9.16 13.89
CA ASN A 132 -18.81 -8.56 13.35
C ASN A 132 -18.87 -8.51 11.81
N GLY A 133 -17.83 -9.01 11.13
CA GLY A 133 -17.74 -9.04 9.66
C GLY A 133 -17.13 -7.78 9.03
N GLN A 134 -16.78 -6.75 9.80
CA GLN A 134 -16.12 -5.56 9.30
C GLN A 134 -14.69 -5.87 8.87
N VAL A 135 -14.22 -5.25 7.79
CA VAL A 135 -12.87 -5.44 7.27
C VAL A 135 -12.08 -4.13 7.32
N PHE A 136 -10.90 -4.18 7.91
CA PHE A 136 -9.96 -3.06 7.96
C PHE A 136 -8.76 -3.30 7.03
N LEU A 137 -8.32 -2.21 6.39
CA LEU A 137 -7.15 -2.13 5.54
C LEU A 137 -6.19 -1.10 6.14
N PHE A 138 -5.07 -1.55 6.72
CA PHE A 138 -4.14 -0.64 7.37
C PHE A 138 -2.74 -0.68 6.74
N ASP A 139 -2.15 0.50 6.63
CA ASP A 139 -0.75 0.73 6.28
C ASP A 139 -0.06 1.37 7.51
N THR A 140 0.86 0.65 8.14
CA THR A 140 1.52 1.09 9.36
C THR A 140 2.61 2.11 9.05
N LYS A 141 2.63 3.21 9.77
CA LYS A 141 3.66 4.25 9.61
C LYS A 141 4.12 4.78 10.96
N THR A 142 5.32 5.34 10.96
CA THR A 142 5.74 6.28 11.99
C THR A 142 5.45 7.71 11.54
N GLU A 143 5.41 8.64 12.47
CA GLU A 143 5.26 10.05 12.15
C GLU A 143 6.28 10.49 11.09
N ASN A 144 5.80 11.13 10.02
CA ASN A 144 6.63 11.73 8.97
C ASN A 144 7.63 10.77 8.27
N SER A 145 7.36 9.47 8.25
CA SER A 145 8.27 8.46 7.68
C SER A 145 8.17 8.30 6.16
N ASP A 146 7.06 8.72 5.55
CA ASP A 146 6.77 8.53 4.13
C ASP A 146 6.17 9.82 3.54
N PRO A 147 6.87 10.51 2.61
CA PRO A 147 6.38 11.75 2.01
C PRO A 147 5.13 11.57 1.16
N ASP A 148 4.85 10.36 0.66
CA ASP A 148 3.65 10.03 -0.11
C ASP A 148 2.52 9.44 0.76
N ALA A 149 2.70 9.39 2.08
CA ALA A 149 1.70 8.84 2.99
C ALA A 149 0.31 9.48 2.84
N PRO A 150 0.16 10.82 2.72
CA PRO A 150 -1.15 11.42 2.50
C PRO A 150 -1.81 10.96 1.20
N GLN A 151 -1.05 10.87 0.10
CA GLN A 151 -1.56 10.44 -1.19
C GLN A 151 -2.01 8.97 -1.17
N LYS A 152 -1.26 8.09 -0.50
CA LYS A 152 -1.60 6.69 -0.30
C LYS A 152 -2.86 6.54 0.55
N HIS A 153 -2.92 7.26 1.69
CA HIS A 153 -4.07 7.26 2.58
C HIS A 153 -5.34 7.71 1.86
N ASN A 154 -5.29 8.86 1.18
CA ASN A 154 -6.45 9.42 0.50
C ASN A 154 -6.92 8.52 -0.65
N ALA A 155 -5.98 7.91 -1.41
CA ALA A 155 -6.32 6.93 -2.45
C ALA A 155 -6.96 5.65 -1.86
N LEU A 156 -6.54 5.21 -0.68
CA LEU A 156 -7.15 4.08 0.01
C LEU A 156 -8.58 4.41 0.48
N LEU A 157 -8.82 5.63 0.99
CA LEU A 157 -10.16 6.09 1.32
C LEU A 157 -11.08 6.11 0.09
N ASP A 158 -10.60 6.69 -1.02
CA ASP A 158 -11.35 6.73 -2.29
C ASP A 158 -11.68 5.31 -2.79
N TYR A 159 -10.72 4.38 -2.68
CA TYR A 159 -10.92 2.97 -3.02
C TYR A 159 -12.02 2.32 -2.17
N MET A 160 -12.00 2.53 -0.86
CA MET A 160 -12.98 1.93 0.06
C MET A 160 -14.40 2.50 -0.12
N GLN A 161 -14.52 3.76 -0.55
CA GLN A 161 -15.77 4.48 -0.72
C GLN A 161 -16.38 4.36 -2.11
N ASN A 162 -15.66 3.80 -3.08
CA ASN A 162 -16.20 3.66 -4.44
C ASN A 162 -17.42 2.71 -4.48
N GLU A 163 -18.24 2.82 -5.53
CA GLU A 163 -19.50 2.07 -5.65
C GLU A 163 -19.33 0.55 -5.59
N GLU A 164 -18.20 0.03 -6.05
CA GLU A 164 -17.91 -1.42 -6.07
C GLU A 164 -17.53 -1.96 -4.69
N ASN A 165 -16.84 -1.14 -3.88
CA ASN A 165 -16.28 -1.54 -2.59
C ASN A 165 -17.13 -1.10 -1.39
N SER A 166 -17.93 -0.06 -1.53
CA SER A 166 -18.81 0.44 -0.47
C SER A 166 -19.69 -0.67 0.18
N PRO A 167 -20.27 -1.63 -0.58
CA PRO A 167 -21.03 -2.72 0.02
C PRO A 167 -20.21 -3.70 0.87
N LYS A 168 -18.87 -3.67 0.75
CA LYS A 168 -17.97 -4.51 1.54
C LYS A 168 -17.68 -3.96 2.94
N HIS A 169 -18.16 -2.77 3.26
CA HIS A 169 -17.96 -2.08 4.54
C HIS A 169 -16.49 -2.01 4.97
N LEU A 170 -15.60 -1.69 4.00
CA LEU A 170 -14.17 -1.54 4.25
C LEU A 170 -13.90 -0.25 5.04
N GLN A 171 -12.99 -0.33 6.00
CA GLN A 171 -12.45 0.80 6.75
C GLN A 171 -10.93 0.73 6.81
N GLY A 172 -10.29 1.78 7.32
CA GLY A 172 -8.84 1.79 7.50
C GLY A 172 -8.18 3.06 6.99
N GLY A 173 -6.93 2.92 6.61
CA GLY A 173 -6.05 4.01 6.21
C GLY A 173 -4.65 3.81 6.73
N ILE A 174 -3.88 4.90 6.82
CA ILE A 174 -2.63 4.88 7.58
C ILE A 174 -2.94 4.78 9.06
N ILE A 175 -2.21 3.89 9.75
CA ILE A 175 -2.30 3.71 11.20
C ILE A 175 -0.94 3.98 11.84
N ILE A 176 -0.94 4.76 12.93
CA ILE A 176 0.25 5.20 13.65
C ILE A 176 0.14 4.84 15.12
N HIS A 177 1.21 4.31 15.70
CA HIS A 177 1.31 4.06 17.14
C HIS A 177 1.67 5.38 17.85
N ASP A 178 0.72 5.96 18.58
CA ASP A 178 0.91 7.20 19.34
C ASP A 178 1.60 6.94 20.70
N ILE A 179 2.84 6.48 20.64
CA ILE A 179 3.62 6.05 21.81
C ILE A 179 3.79 7.19 22.82
N ASN A 180 3.93 8.41 22.33
CA ASN A 180 4.33 9.58 23.14
C ASN A 180 3.15 10.19 23.93
N HIS A 181 1.90 9.89 23.57
CA HIS A 181 0.73 10.52 24.17
C HIS A 181 -0.26 9.49 24.71
N SER A 182 -1.04 8.84 23.81
CA SER A 182 -2.13 7.97 24.22
C SER A 182 -1.70 6.50 24.37
N GLY A 183 -0.61 6.10 23.72
CA GLY A 183 -0.21 4.69 23.63
C GLY A 183 -1.13 3.84 22.74
N ASN A 184 -2.06 4.47 22.00
CA ASN A 184 -3.01 3.79 21.13
C ASN A 184 -2.51 3.77 19.68
N TRP A 185 -3.09 2.86 18.90
CA TRP A 185 -3.00 2.90 17.45
C TRP A 185 -4.07 3.84 16.91
N LEU A 186 -3.64 4.91 16.22
CA LEU A 186 -4.52 5.96 15.69
C LEU A 186 -4.58 5.89 14.18
N TYR A 187 -5.78 6.06 13.61
CA TYR A 187 -5.99 6.21 12.17
C TYR A 187 -7.02 7.31 11.89
N SER A 188 -6.98 7.88 10.70
CA SER A 188 -7.97 8.87 10.29
C SER A 188 -9.04 8.22 9.39
N PRO A 189 -10.32 8.37 9.68
CA PRO A 189 -11.40 8.02 8.74
C PRO A 189 -11.61 9.08 7.65
N LEU A 190 -10.87 10.18 7.71
CA LEU A 190 -10.97 11.33 6.80
C LEU A 190 -9.64 11.54 6.04
N PRO A 191 -9.67 12.22 4.88
CA PRO A 191 -8.46 12.60 4.16
C PRO A 191 -7.46 13.35 5.04
N ILE A 192 -6.17 13.12 4.80
CA ILE A 192 -5.09 13.74 5.54
C ILE A 192 -4.14 14.49 4.60
N ASP A 193 -3.48 15.54 5.14
CA ASP A 193 -2.47 16.31 4.42
C ASP A 193 -1.04 15.98 4.88
N ASN A 194 -0.91 15.34 6.06
CA ASN A 194 0.37 14.97 6.65
C ASN A 194 0.18 13.85 7.69
N THR A 195 1.29 13.30 8.20
CA THR A 195 1.31 12.22 9.21
C THR A 195 1.97 12.62 10.52
N TYR A 196 2.35 13.89 10.71
CA TYR A 196 2.95 14.39 11.94
C TYR A 196 1.93 15.01 12.92
N ASP A 197 0.68 15.21 12.48
CA ASP A 197 -0.40 15.72 13.34
C ASP A 197 -1.57 14.72 13.35
N THR A 198 -1.62 13.93 14.40
CA THR A 198 -2.65 12.91 14.62
C THR A 198 -3.83 13.39 15.46
N ARG A 199 -3.93 14.72 15.72
CA ARG A 199 -5.05 15.28 16.45
C ARG A 199 -6.36 15.08 15.71
N GLY A 200 -7.34 14.49 16.39
CA GLY A 200 -8.63 14.16 15.79
C GLY A 200 -8.66 12.84 15.01
N TRP A 201 -7.58 12.06 15.05
CA TRP A 201 -7.59 10.71 14.56
C TRP A 201 -8.31 9.80 15.56
N ASP A 202 -8.97 8.77 15.06
CA ASP A 202 -9.67 7.79 15.87
C ASP A 202 -8.70 6.71 16.38
N ALA A 203 -8.91 6.26 17.61
CA ALA A 203 -8.17 5.12 18.13
C ALA A 203 -8.80 3.81 17.64
N PHE A 204 -7.95 2.91 17.14
CA PHE A 204 -8.36 1.58 16.73
C PHE A 204 -8.45 0.67 17.96
N PHE A 205 -9.67 0.31 18.35
CA PHE A 205 -9.96 -0.60 19.44
C PHE A 205 -10.69 -1.84 18.89
N PRO A 206 -9.99 -2.97 18.66
CA PRO A 206 -10.61 -4.19 18.14
C PRO A 206 -11.83 -4.65 18.94
N ASP A 207 -11.82 -4.46 20.24
CA ASP A 207 -12.92 -4.88 21.14
C ASP A 207 -14.27 -4.19 20.88
N MET A 208 -14.29 -3.09 20.16
CA MET A 208 -15.53 -2.41 19.73
C MET A 208 -16.23 -3.14 18.58
N TYR A 209 -15.57 -4.12 17.96
CA TYR A 209 -16.05 -4.82 16.76
C TYR A 209 -16.32 -6.31 16.99
N LYS A 210 -16.60 -6.68 18.25
CA LYS A 210 -16.99 -8.07 18.65
C LYS A 210 -18.30 -8.52 18.04
#